data_20770436ab072379e48cc9ac3ea81c26
#
_entry.id   20770436ab072379e48cc9ac3ea81c26
#
_cell.length_a   1.000
_cell.length_b   1.000
_cell.length_c   1.000
_cell.angle_alpha   90.00
_cell.angle_beta   90.00
_cell.angle_gamma   90.00
#
_symmetry.space_group_name_H-M   'P 1'
#
loop_
_entity.id
_entity.type
_entity.pdbx_description
1 polymer ?
#
loop_
_entity_poly.entity_id
_entity_poly.type
_entity_poly.pdbx_seq_one_letter_code
_entity_poly.pdbx_strand_id
1 'polypeptide(L)'
;QYLGLESALLALEGIEKGSVEQTDFDLVNDRWDLRNELSKELNELRLPPDPYSSVQTLSGGELTRLRLWVLFLENPDILILDEPSNHLDTNGKRWLCDQLAQFQGRALIVSHDRELLNTVDGIFELSSLGMQFCSGNYDAYVQIRDREQASITRKLEETEKQQKLAAKKAQSDHEKAQKRAAQGNKLRKSGSQDKMILDAAKNSAQKTNAAKREMHRQRQSELSELKQQLQSKQSNSHTLTLSFESHRQKNQRLLHLQQCALPYGAEEPINWEVFLGDKWRIDGDNGKGKSTLLKCIFGELTFTAGQYSAKKSLYVDQHFSLLGEALPLLDLV
;
A
#
# COMPACT_ATOMS: atom_id res chain seq x y z
N GLN A 1 -33.98 -7.89 -5.55
CA GLN A 1 -34.11 -6.96 -6.70
C GLN A 1 -32.95 -7.11 -7.68
N TYR A 2 -31.69 -7.08 -7.23
CA TYR A 2 -30.51 -7.10 -8.11
C TYR A 2 -30.35 -8.36 -8.99
N LEU A 3 -30.82 -9.52 -8.55
CA LEU A 3 -30.67 -10.77 -9.29
C LEU A 3 -31.88 -11.11 -10.20
N GLY A 4 -32.90 -10.26 -10.22
CA GLY A 4 -34.14 -10.57 -10.95
C GLY A 4 -34.90 -11.79 -10.42
N LEU A 5 -34.49 -12.31 -9.25
CA LEU A 5 -35.07 -13.51 -8.64
C LEU A 5 -36.27 -13.21 -7.74
N GLU A 6 -36.49 -11.93 -7.42
CA GLU A 6 -37.57 -11.50 -6.51
C GLU A 6 -38.93 -11.96 -6.98
N SER A 7 -39.23 -11.77 -8.27
CA SER A 7 -40.50 -12.19 -8.86
C SER A 7 -40.72 -13.70 -8.79
N ALA A 8 -39.65 -14.48 -9.03
CA ALA A 8 -39.72 -15.94 -8.94
C ALA A 8 -39.90 -16.43 -7.50
N LEU A 9 -39.22 -15.78 -6.53
CA LEU A 9 -39.37 -16.09 -5.10
C LEU A 9 -40.76 -15.73 -4.59
N LEU A 10 -41.29 -14.55 -4.98
CA LEU A 10 -42.66 -14.15 -4.62
C LEU A 10 -43.70 -15.07 -5.25
N ALA A 11 -43.48 -15.48 -6.49
CA ALA A 11 -44.35 -16.44 -7.17
C ALA A 11 -44.31 -17.82 -6.49
N LEU A 12 -43.15 -18.32 -6.10
CA LEU A 12 -43.03 -19.56 -5.31
C LEU A 12 -43.80 -19.47 -4.00
N GLU A 13 -43.65 -18.36 -3.26
CA GLU A 13 -44.39 -18.14 -2.02
C GLU A 13 -45.89 -18.04 -2.25
N GLY A 14 -46.32 -17.42 -3.37
CA GLY A 14 -47.73 -17.36 -3.79
C GLY A 14 -48.29 -18.75 -4.04
N ILE A 15 -47.57 -19.61 -4.77
CA ILE A 15 -47.99 -20.99 -5.06
C ILE A 15 -48.01 -21.82 -3.77
N GLU A 16 -47.02 -21.70 -2.86
CA GLU A 16 -47.06 -22.36 -1.56
C GLU A 16 -48.25 -21.95 -0.71
N LYS A 17 -48.73 -20.71 -0.85
CA LYS A 17 -49.96 -20.19 -0.20
C LYS A 17 -51.27 -20.56 -0.95
N GLY A 18 -51.17 -21.27 -2.06
CA GLY A 18 -52.32 -21.78 -2.82
C GLY A 18 -52.67 -20.93 -4.05
N SER A 19 -51.80 -20.06 -4.55
CA SER A 19 -52.02 -19.39 -5.84
C SER A 19 -52.09 -20.43 -6.98
N VAL A 20 -53.04 -20.26 -7.86
CA VAL A 20 -53.22 -21.07 -9.06
C VAL A 20 -53.06 -20.25 -10.34
N GLU A 21 -52.51 -19.06 -10.22
CA GLU A 21 -52.31 -18.17 -11.35
C GLU A 21 -51.19 -18.68 -12.27
N GLN A 22 -51.47 -18.78 -13.57
CA GLN A 22 -50.52 -19.26 -14.57
C GLN A 22 -49.26 -18.39 -14.60
N THR A 23 -49.36 -17.11 -14.33
CA THR A 23 -48.24 -16.16 -14.25
C THR A 23 -47.23 -16.54 -13.18
N ASP A 24 -47.68 -17.09 -12.05
CA ASP A 24 -46.76 -17.50 -10.97
C ASP A 24 -45.97 -18.74 -11.41
N PHE A 25 -46.63 -19.70 -12.06
CA PHE A 25 -45.97 -20.88 -12.60
C PHE A 25 -44.95 -20.52 -13.69
N ASP A 26 -45.31 -19.58 -14.57
CA ASP A 26 -44.43 -19.11 -15.64
C ASP A 26 -43.18 -18.39 -15.07
N LEU A 27 -43.32 -17.63 -13.98
CA LEU A 27 -42.24 -16.95 -13.30
C LEU A 27 -41.29 -17.93 -12.57
N VAL A 28 -41.85 -18.96 -11.94
CA VAL A 28 -41.03 -20.00 -11.28
C VAL A 28 -40.30 -20.83 -12.32
N ASN A 29 -40.99 -21.15 -13.46
CA ASN A 29 -40.46 -22.02 -14.48
C ASN A 29 -39.98 -23.35 -13.83
N ASP A 30 -38.81 -23.87 -14.17
CA ASP A 30 -38.28 -25.11 -13.57
C ASP A 30 -37.50 -24.89 -12.24
N ARG A 31 -37.55 -23.68 -11.63
CA ARG A 31 -36.76 -23.31 -10.44
C ARG A 31 -37.53 -23.51 -9.12
N TRP A 32 -38.13 -24.68 -8.94
CA TRP A 32 -38.91 -24.99 -7.73
C TRP A 32 -38.08 -25.02 -6.44
N ASP A 33 -36.80 -25.30 -6.54
CA ASP A 33 -35.87 -25.39 -5.39
C ASP A 33 -35.05 -24.10 -5.16
N LEU A 34 -35.38 -23.01 -5.87
CA LEU A 34 -34.66 -21.74 -5.85
C LEU A 34 -34.39 -21.21 -4.44
N ARG A 35 -35.36 -21.36 -3.53
CA ARG A 35 -35.22 -20.90 -2.14
C ARG A 35 -34.15 -21.70 -1.39
N ASN A 36 -34.11 -23.01 -1.54
CA ASN A 36 -33.12 -23.87 -0.89
C ASN A 36 -31.75 -23.68 -1.51
N GLU A 37 -31.65 -23.52 -2.82
CA GLU A 37 -30.41 -23.21 -3.53
C GLU A 37 -29.81 -21.90 -3.04
N LEU A 38 -30.61 -20.83 -2.97
CA LEU A 38 -30.16 -19.54 -2.43
C LEU A 38 -29.77 -19.65 -0.96
N SER A 39 -30.52 -20.34 -0.14
CA SER A 39 -30.18 -20.53 1.27
C SER A 39 -28.86 -21.27 1.45
N LYS A 40 -28.61 -22.27 0.60
CA LYS A 40 -27.34 -22.99 0.59
C LYS A 40 -26.19 -22.10 0.19
N GLU A 41 -26.31 -21.32 -0.88
CA GLU A 41 -25.29 -20.39 -1.35
C GLU A 41 -25.01 -19.29 -0.32
N LEU A 42 -26.04 -18.70 0.28
CA LEU A 42 -25.88 -17.72 1.36
C LEU A 42 -25.14 -18.33 2.55
N ASN A 43 -25.41 -19.57 2.91
CA ASN A 43 -24.73 -20.27 3.99
C ASN A 43 -23.24 -20.53 3.64
N GLU A 44 -22.93 -20.92 2.40
CA GLU A 44 -21.54 -21.05 1.91
C GLU A 44 -20.78 -19.74 1.98
N LEU A 45 -21.46 -18.63 1.72
CA LEU A 45 -20.96 -17.27 1.90
C LEU A 45 -20.89 -16.84 3.38
N ARG A 46 -21.32 -17.68 4.33
CA ARG A 46 -21.46 -17.34 5.75
C ARG A 46 -22.33 -16.12 5.98
N LEU A 47 -23.40 -16.02 5.22
CA LEU A 47 -24.46 -15.03 5.36
C LEU A 47 -25.67 -15.67 6.05
N PRO A 48 -26.61 -14.88 6.59
CA PRO A 48 -27.89 -15.41 7.06
C PRO A 48 -28.55 -16.24 5.95
N PRO A 49 -28.96 -17.49 6.24
CA PRO A 49 -29.46 -18.40 5.20
C PRO A 49 -30.85 -18.02 4.68
N ASP A 50 -31.57 -17.14 5.37
CA ASP A 50 -32.88 -16.67 4.97
C ASP A 50 -32.74 -15.55 3.91
N PRO A 51 -33.18 -15.78 2.64
CA PRO A 51 -33.12 -14.79 1.57
C PRO A 51 -33.89 -13.49 1.84
N TYR A 52 -34.82 -13.52 2.79
CA TYR A 52 -35.64 -12.36 3.18
C TYR A 52 -35.02 -11.54 4.33
N SER A 53 -33.87 -11.96 4.84
CA SER A 53 -33.16 -11.23 5.89
C SER A 53 -32.83 -9.80 5.44
N SER A 54 -32.99 -8.84 6.34
CA SER A 54 -32.69 -7.44 6.03
C SER A 54 -31.18 -7.24 5.83
N VAL A 55 -30.79 -6.61 4.72
CA VAL A 55 -29.39 -6.22 4.42
C VAL A 55 -28.82 -5.29 5.50
N GLN A 56 -29.67 -4.55 6.23
CA GLN A 56 -29.25 -3.65 7.30
C GLN A 56 -28.70 -4.39 8.54
N THR A 57 -29.00 -5.67 8.69
CA THR A 57 -28.49 -6.48 9.81
C THR A 57 -27.09 -7.06 9.52
N LEU A 58 -26.62 -6.95 8.29
CA LEU A 58 -25.33 -7.48 7.87
C LEU A 58 -24.17 -6.59 8.36
N SER A 59 -23.10 -7.21 8.80
CA SER A 59 -21.83 -6.51 9.03
C SER A 59 -21.25 -6.00 7.71
N GLY A 60 -20.34 -5.00 7.79
CA GLY A 60 -19.68 -4.45 6.60
C GLY A 60 -19.00 -5.49 5.73
N GLY A 61 -18.39 -6.51 6.34
CA GLY A 61 -17.74 -7.61 5.62
C GLY A 61 -18.73 -8.57 4.95
N GLU A 62 -19.84 -8.89 5.61
CA GLU A 62 -20.91 -9.69 5.04
C GLU A 62 -21.56 -8.97 3.86
N LEU A 63 -21.82 -7.67 3.99
CA LEU A 63 -22.35 -6.85 2.92
C LEU A 63 -21.41 -6.79 1.71
N THR A 64 -20.11 -6.64 1.95
CA THR A 64 -19.11 -6.64 0.87
C THR A 64 -19.08 -7.99 0.16
N ARG A 65 -19.13 -9.10 0.90
CA ARG A 65 -19.17 -10.45 0.34
C ARG A 65 -20.42 -10.70 -0.50
N LEU A 66 -21.58 -10.27 -0.02
CA LEU A 66 -22.84 -10.35 -0.76
C LEU A 66 -22.78 -9.56 -2.08
N ARG A 67 -22.26 -8.32 -2.03
CA ARG A 67 -22.12 -7.48 -3.24
C ARG A 67 -21.20 -8.09 -4.27
N LEU A 68 -20.03 -8.58 -3.84
CA LEU A 68 -19.08 -9.26 -4.72
C LEU A 68 -19.68 -10.53 -5.34
N TRP A 69 -20.39 -11.33 -4.55
CA TRP A 69 -21.08 -12.53 -5.05
C TRP A 69 -22.07 -12.19 -6.16
N VAL A 70 -22.92 -11.17 -5.98
CA VAL A 70 -23.83 -10.69 -7.01
C VAL A 70 -23.10 -10.30 -8.29
N LEU A 71 -21.99 -9.57 -8.19
CA LEU A 71 -21.18 -9.16 -9.35
C LEU A 71 -20.62 -10.37 -10.12
N PHE A 72 -20.18 -11.42 -9.42
CA PHE A 72 -19.70 -12.63 -10.07
C PHE A 72 -20.82 -13.44 -10.72
N LEU A 73 -22.03 -13.43 -10.15
CA LEU A 73 -23.19 -14.09 -10.75
C LEU A 73 -23.62 -13.44 -12.07
N GLU A 74 -23.48 -12.12 -12.21
CA GLU A 74 -23.78 -11.40 -13.45
C GLU A 74 -22.82 -11.76 -14.58
N ASN A 75 -21.68 -12.37 -14.26
CA ASN A 75 -20.64 -12.83 -15.19
C ASN A 75 -20.30 -11.80 -16.29
N PRO A 76 -19.89 -10.58 -15.91
CA PRO A 76 -19.59 -9.52 -16.87
C PRO A 76 -18.32 -9.83 -17.68
N ASP A 77 -18.20 -9.29 -18.90
CA ASP A 77 -16.98 -9.39 -19.71
C ASP A 77 -15.76 -8.74 -19.03
N ILE A 78 -15.99 -7.64 -18.29
CA ILE A 78 -14.97 -6.88 -17.56
C ILE A 78 -15.47 -6.56 -16.15
N LEU A 79 -14.72 -6.97 -15.16
CA LEU A 79 -14.96 -6.69 -13.75
C LEU A 79 -13.95 -5.63 -13.26
N ILE A 80 -14.44 -4.51 -12.73
CA ILE A 80 -13.60 -3.45 -12.16
C ILE A 80 -13.84 -3.41 -10.66
N LEU A 81 -12.78 -3.62 -9.87
CA LEU A 81 -12.82 -3.67 -8.41
C LEU A 81 -11.86 -2.67 -7.81
N ASP A 82 -12.36 -1.81 -6.92
CA ASP A 82 -11.56 -0.87 -6.15
C ASP A 82 -11.55 -1.31 -4.68
N GLU A 83 -10.34 -1.70 -4.21
CA GLU A 83 -10.07 -2.19 -2.85
C GLU A 83 -11.08 -3.24 -2.36
N PRO A 84 -11.37 -4.32 -3.14
CA PRO A 84 -12.44 -5.26 -2.81
C PRO A 84 -12.16 -6.11 -1.56
N SER A 85 -10.91 -6.17 -1.13
CA SER A 85 -10.50 -6.89 0.08
C SER A 85 -10.77 -6.10 1.37
N ASN A 86 -11.11 -4.82 1.28
CA ASN A 86 -11.47 -4.02 2.43
C ASN A 86 -12.71 -4.58 3.12
N HIS A 87 -12.68 -4.62 4.45
CA HIS A 87 -13.71 -5.20 5.31
C HIS A 87 -13.89 -6.72 5.22
N LEU A 88 -13.16 -7.43 4.33
CA LEU A 88 -13.18 -8.89 4.31
C LEU A 88 -12.25 -9.46 5.39
N ASP A 89 -12.72 -10.49 6.06
CA ASP A 89 -11.89 -11.32 6.92
C ASP A 89 -11.01 -12.28 6.08
N THR A 90 -10.16 -13.06 6.72
CA THR A 90 -9.26 -13.99 6.03
C THR A 90 -10.00 -14.99 5.15
N ASN A 91 -11.17 -15.47 5.58
CA ASN A 91 -11.99 -16.40 4.80
C ASN A 91 -12.65 -15.71 3.60
N GLY A 92 -13.14 -14.47 3.79
CA GLY A 92 -13.68 -13.65 2.72
C GLY A 92 -12.66 -13.32 1.63
N LYS A 93 -11.41 -13.05 2.03
CA LYS A 93 -10.31 -12.81 1.09
C LYS A 93 -9.97 -14.05 0.27
N ARG A 94 -9.86 -15.22 0.91
CA ARG A 94 -9.63 -16.49 0.21
C ARG A 94 -10.75 -16.77 -0.79
N TRP A 95 -12.00 -16.64 -0.34
CA TRP A 95 -13.15 -16.80 -1.22
C TRP A 95 -13.07 -15.85 -2.43
N LEU A 96 -12.71 -14.57 -2.24
CA LEU A 96 -12.54 -13.61 -3.35
C LEU A 96 -11.44 -14.06 -4.32
N CYS A 97 -10.30 -14.53 -3.80
CA CYS A 97 -9.22 -15.07 -4.63
C CYS A 97 -9.67 -16.28 -5.45
N ASP A 98 -10.45 -17.19 -4.84
CA ASP A 98 -10.99 -18.38 -5.52
C ASP A 98 -12.00 -17.99 -6.62
N GLN A 99 -12.87 -17.01 -6.36
CA GLN A 99 -13.81 -16.47 -7.36
C GLN A 99 -13.07 -15.82 -8.54
N LEU A 100 -12.04 -15.02 -8.27
CA LEU A 100 -11.24 -14.41 -9.33
C LEU A 100 -10.49 -15.44 -10.17
N ALA A 101 -9.97 -16.49 -9.55
CA ALA A 101 -9.29 -17.58 -10.27
C ALA A 101 -10.22 -18.37 -11.20
N GLN A 102 -11.51 -18.44 -10.89
CA GLN A 102 -12.54 -19.11 -11.70
C GLN A 102 -13.20 -18.17 -12.71
N PHE A 103 -13.07 -16.86 -12.55
CA PHE A 103 -13.71 -15.87 -13.38
C PHE A 103 -13.17 -15.93 -14.82
N GLN A 104 -14.08 -16.06 -15.80
CA GLN A 104 -13.70 -16.22 -17.20
C GLN A 104 -13.51 -14.89 -17.95
N GLY A 105 -14.04 -13.78 -17.40
CA GLY A 105 -13.89 -12.44 -17.94
C GLY A 105 -12.52 -11.83 -17.61
N ARG A 106 -12.37 -10.54 -17.86
CA ARG A 106 -11.19 -9.76 -17.50
C ARG A 106 -11.44 -8.98 -16.22
N ALA A 107 -10.50 -9.03 -15.27
CA ALA A 107 -10.59 -8.26 -14.03
C ALA A 107 -9.54 -7.16 -13.99
N LEU A 108 -9.96 -5.94 -13.65
CA LEU A 108 -9.09 -4.82 -13.31
C LEU A 108 -9.29 -4.53 -11.82
N ILE A 109 -8.23 -4.69 -11.04
CA ILE A 109 -8.30 -4.64 -9.58
C ILE A 109 -7.32 -3.59 -9.06
N VAL A 110 -7.82 -2.63 -8.28
CA VAL A 110 -6.99 -1.74 -7.48
C VAL A 110 -6.94 -2.32 -6.07
N SER A 111 -5.76 -2.65 -5.56
CA SER A 111 -5.60 -3.19 -4.21
C SER A 111 -4.18 -3.01 -3.68
N HIS A 112 -4.06 -3.03 -2.36
CA HIS A 112 -2.81 -3.14 -1.62
C HIS A 112 -2.65 -4.51 -0.91
N ASP A 113 -3.60 -5.41 -1.09
CA ASP A 113 -3.59 -6.74 -0.50
C ASP A 113 -2.71 -7.69 -1.32
N ARG A 114 -1.64 -8.19 -0.70
CA ARG A 114 -0.63 -9.04 -1.35
C ARG A 114 -1.18 -10.40 -1.77
N GLU A 115 -2.09 -10.99 -0.98
CA GLU A 115 -2.70 -12.27 -1.32
C GLU A 115 -3.51 -12.11 -2.60
N LEU A 116 -4.32 -11.06 -2.69
CA LEU A 116 -5.11 -10.74 -3.87
C LEU A 116 -4.23 -10.42 -5.09
N LEU A 117 -3.19 -9.61 -4.91
CA LEU A 117 -2.25 -9.26 -5.98
C LEU A 117 -1.37 -10.44 -6.43
N ASN A 118 -1.35 -11.54 -5.70
CA ASN A 118 -0.70 -12.77 -6.15
C ASN A 118 -1.58 -13.66 -7.04
N THR A 119 -2.87 -13.33 -7.20
CA THR A 119 -3.77 -14.04 -8.11
C THR A 119 -3.85 -13.44 -9.52
N VAL A 120 -3.22 -12.28 -9.76
CA VAL A 120 -3.29 -11.57 -11.05
C VAL A 120 -2.13 -11.95 -11.98
N ASP A 121 -2.36 -11.79 -13.29
CA ASP A 121 -1.38 -12.10 -14.34
C ASP A 121 -0.42 -10.94 -14.63
N GLY A 122 -0.73 -9.73 -14.19
CA GLY A 122 0.10 -8.56 -14.37
C GLY A 122 -0.29 -7.39 -13.49
N ILE A 123 0.68 -6.53 -13.21
CA ILE A 123 0.53 -5.37 -12.33
C ILE A 123 0.87 -4.09 -13.10
N PHE A 124 -0.02 -3.12 -13.03
CA PHE A 124 0.25 -1.74 -13.44
C PHE A 124 0.61 -0.90 -12.24
N GLU A 125 1.84 -0.38 -12.22
CA GLU A 125 2.27 0.61 -11.23
C GLU A 125 2.02 2.02 -11.78
N LEU A 126 1.19 2.79 -11.08
CA LEU A 126 0.96 4.20 -11.38
C LEU A 126 1.81 5.06 -10.44
N SER A 127 2.68 5.89 -11.02
CA SER A 127 3.58 6.78 -10.28
C SER A 127 3.61 8.17 -10.91
N SER A 128 4.35 9.10 -10.28
CA SER A 128 4.62 10.43 -10.86
C SER A 128 5.40 10.38 -12.19
N LEU A 129 6.04 9.25 -12.49
CA LEU A 129 6.78 9.01 -13.74
C LEU A 129 5.90 8.40 -14.84
N GLY A 130 4.61 8.15 -14.56
CA GLY A 130 3.65 7.53 -15.45
C GLY A 130 3.23 6.13 -15.01
N MET A 131 2.69 5.37 -15.94
CA MET A 131 2.20 4.01 -15.74
C MET A 131 3.20 3.01 -16.30
N GLN A 132 3.60 2.04 -15.48
CA GLN A 132 4.52 0.98 -15.86
C GLN A 132 3.85 -0.39 -15.68
N PHE A 133 3.98 -1.26 -16.69
CA PHE A 133 3.44 -2.62 -16.66
C PHE A 133 4.53 -3.62 -16.25
N CYS A 134 4.20 -4.49 -15.31
CA CYS A 134 5.00 -5.64 -14.91
C CYS A 134 4.18 -6.92 -15.13
N SER A 135 4.69 -7.83 -15.95
CA SER A 135 4.07 -9.15 -16.14
C SER A 135 4.35 -10.03 -14.93
N GLY A 136 3.33 -10.79 -14.53
CA GLY A 136 3.38 -11.68 -13.37
C GLY A 136 2.65 -11.13 -12.15
N ASN A 137 2.64 -11.92 -11.09
CA ASN A 137 1.97 -11.61 -9.85
C ASN A 137 2.79 -10.65 -8.96
N TYR A 138 2.31 -10.38 -7.75
CA TYR A 138 2.96 -9.46 -6.80
C TYR A 138 4.40 -9.88 -6.45
N ASP A 139 4.66 -11.17 -6.26
CA ASP A 139 6.01 -11.63 -5.92
C ASP A 139 7.00 -11.41 -7.07
N ALA A 140 6.56 -11.62 -8.31
CA ALA A 140 7.35 -11.31 -9.50
C ALA A 140 7.62 -9.80 -9.62
N TYR A 141 6.60 -8.97 -9.38
CA TYR A 141 6.72 -7.51 -9.36
C TYR A 141 7.75 -7.04 -8.32
N VAL A 142 7.70 -7.55 -7.09
CA VAL A 142 8.65 -7.19 -6.03
C VAL A 142 10.08 -7.55 -6.45
N GLN A 143 10.30 -8.74 -7.01
CA GLN A 143 11.62 -9.15 -7.48
C GLN A 143 12.19 -8.23 -8.58
N ILE A 144 11.34 -7.81 -9.51
CA ILE A 144 11.74 -6.87 -10.58
C ILE A 144 12.12 -5.52 -9.95
N ARG A 145 11.26 -4.98 -9.08
CA ARG A 145 11.49 -3.72 -8.37
C ARG A 145 12.79 -3.73 -7.57
N ASP A 146 13.04 -4.80 -6.83
CA ASP A 146 14.26 -4.92 -6.00
C ASP A 146 15.52 -4.92 -6.88
N ARG A 147 15.48 -5.61 -8.01
CA ARG A 147 16.59 -5.64 -8.98
C ARG A 147 16.83 -4.26 -9.61
N GLU A 148 15.77 -3.58 -10.02
CA GLU A 148 15.86 -2.22 -10.57
C GLU A 148 16.43 -1.24 -9.55
N GLN A 149 15.93 -1.28 -8.32
CA GLN A 149 16.38 -0.42 -7.24
C GLN A 149 17.87 -0.67 -6.89
N ALA A 150 18.27 -1.93 -6.83
CA ALA A 150 19.68 -2.30 -6.62
C ALA A 150 20.57 -1.82 -7.78
N SER A 151 20.09 -1.89 -9.03
CA SER A 151 20.80 -1.36 -10.20
C SER A 151 20.97 0.15 -10.13
N ILE A 152 19.90 0.88 -9.78
CA ILE A 152 19.95 2.35 -9.62
C ILE A 152 20.94 2.74 -8.51
N THR A 153 20.88 2.06 -7.37
CA THR A 153 21.79 2.32 -6.24
C THR A 153 23.25 2.11 -6.65
N ARG A 154 23.56 1.02 -7.33
CA ARG A 154 24.94 0.76 -7.82
C ARG A 154 25.41 1.82 -8.81
N LYS A 155 24.56 2.24 -9.74
CA LYS A 155 24.88 3.31 -10.71
C LYS A 155 25.10 4.65 -10.01
N LEU A 156 24.35 4.97 -8.96
CA LEU A 156 24.55 6.17 -8.16
C LEU A 156 25.89 6.15 -7.45
N GLU A 157 26.24 5.05 -6.78
CA GLU A 157 27.54 4.89 -6.12
C GLU A 157 28.70 5.02 -7.10
N GLU A 158 28.59 4.41 -8.28
CA GLU A 158 29.60 4.50 -9.33
C GLU A 158 29.73 5.93 -9.84
N THR A 159 28.62 6.62 -10.10
CA THR A 159 28.61 8.02 -10.54
C THR A 159 29.24 8.93 -9.50
N GLU A 160 28.97 8.73 -8.22
CA GLU A 160 29.63 9.47 -7.14
C GLU A 160 31.14 9.23 -7.06
N LYS A 161 31.57 7.98 -7.23
CA LYS A 161 33.01 7.67 -7.34
C LYS A 161 33.65 8.39 -8.52
N GLN A 162 33.00 8.37 -9.68
CA GLN A 162 33.49 9.07 -10.88
C GLN A 162 33.56 10.59 -10.67
N GLN A 163 32.55 11.20 -10.02
CA GLN A 163 32.58 12.62 -9.68
C GLN A 163 33.75 12.97 -8.77
N LYS A 164 33.99 12.18 -7.72
CA LYS A 164 35.15 12.39 -6.81
C LYS A 164 36.47 12.25 -7.54
N LEU A 165 36.63 11.28 -8.45
CA LEU A 165 37.82 11.09 -9.24
C LEU A 165 38.04 12.24 -10.24
N ALA A 166 36.99 12.69 -10.93
CA ALA A 166 37.01 13.79 -11.86
C ALA A 166 37.43 15.10 -11.14
N ALA A 167 36.87 15.37 -9.96
CA ALA A 167 37.23 16.52 -9.14
C ALA A 167 38.70 16.49 -8.71
N LYS A 168 39.19 15.34 -8.23
CA LYS A 168 40.63 15.19 -7.86
C LYS A 168 41.55 15.40 -9.06
N LYS A 169 41.17 14.87 -10.23
CA LYS A 169 41.96 15.05 -11.47
C LYS A 169 41.99 16.51 -11.91
N ALA A 170 40.85 17.19 -11.89
CA ALA A 170 40.75 18.61 -12.22
C ALA A 170 41.63 19.47 -11.28
N GLN A 171 41.62 19.20 -9.97
CA GLN A 171 42.44 19.85 -8.98
C GLN A 171 43.95 19.64 -9.24
N SER A 172 44.34 18.35 -9.44
CA SER A 172 45.74 18.02 -9.74
C SER A 172 46.25 18.69 -11.02
N ASP A 173 45.42 18.72 -12.08
CA ASP A 173 45.79 19.39 -13.34
C ASP A 173 45.89 20.90 -13.15
N HIS A 174 45.02 21.48 -12.33
CA HIS A 174 45.12 22.91 -11.97
C HIS A 174 46.39 23.26 -11.22
N GLU A 175 46.75 22.47 -10.20
CA GLU A 175 48.00 22.65 -9.43
C GLU A 175 49.23 22.51 -10.32
N LYS A 176 49.26 21.51 -11.21
CA LYS A 176 50.36 21.33 -12.18
C LYS A 176 50.45 22.51 -13.14
N ALA A 177 49.33 23.04 -13.60
CA ALA A 177 49.29 24.22 -14.46
C ALA A 177 49.84 25.47 -13.73
N GLN A 178 49.49 25.69 -12.46
CA GLN A 178 49.98 26.76 -11.62
C GLN A 178 51.51 26.65 -11.40
N LYS A 179 52.03 25.46 -11.06
CA LYS A 179 53.46 25.21 -10.89
C LYS A 179 54.26 25.53 -12.16
N ARG A 180 53.75 25.06 -13.34
CA ARG A 180 54.38 25.37 -14.65
C ARG A 180 54.36 26.88 -14.98
N ALA A 181 53.22 27.54 -14.71
CA ALA A 181 53.12 28.99 -14.90
C ALA A 181 54.10 29.77 -13.99
N ALA A 182 54.26 29.36 -12.72
CA ALA A 182 55.21 29.96 -11.82
C ALA A 182 56.67 29.76 -12.27
N GLN A 183 57.04 28.56 -12.75
CA GLN A 183 58.34 28.29 -13.34
C GLN A 183 58.61 29.10 -14.60
N GLY A 184 57.65 29.18 -15.52
CA GLY A 184 57.75 30.02 -16.73
C GLY A 184 57.95 31.51 -16.41
N ASN A 185 57.24 32.02 -15.38
CA ASN A 185 57.43 33.39 -14.90
C ASN A 185 58.83 33.64 -14.28
N LYS A 186 59.41 32.63 -13.59
CA LYS A 186 60.80 32.73 -13.05
C LYS A 186 61.83 32.76 -14.18
N LEU A 187 61.71 31.89 -15.18
CA LEU A 187 62.60 31.87 -16.36
C LEU A 187 62.55 33.18 -17.16
N ARG A 188 61.34 33.78 -17.28
CA ARG A 188 61.18 35.09 -17.93
C ARG A 188 61.85 36.22 -17.18
N LYS A 189 61.90 36.16 -15.84
CA LYS A 189 62.57 37.16 -15.01
C LYS A 189 64.12 37.01 -15.05
N SER A 190 64.64 35.81 -15.28
CA SER A 190 66.11 35.52 -15.32
C SER A 190 66.74 35.93 -16.64
N GLY A 191 65.99 36.28 -17.69
CA GLY A 191 66.51 36.77 -18.98
C GLY A 191 67.32 35.76 -19.80
N SER A 192 67.23 34.43 -19.47
CA SER A 192 68.05 33.40 -20.08
C SER A 192 67.56 32.86 -21.44
N GLN A 193 66.38 33.31 -21.92
CA GLN A 193 65.81 32.88 -23.21
C GLN A 193 65.11 34.03 -23.92
N ASP A 194 64.97 33.88 -25.25
CA ASP A 194 64.32 34.87 -26.08
C ASP A 194 62.86 35.07 -25.66
N LYS A 195 62.49 36.33 -25.40
CA LYS A 195 61.17 36.73 -24.88
C LYS A 195 60.03 36.31 -25.78
N MET A 196 60.26 36.28 -27.10
CA MET A 196 59.27 35.91 -28.11
C MET A 196 58.90 34.41 -28.04
N ILE A 197 59.87 33.54 -27.78
CA ILE A 197 59.67 32.09 -27.64
C ILE A 197 58.92 31.80 -26.33
N LEU A 198 59.22 32.48 -25.24
CA LEU A 198 58.56 32.35 -23.96
C LEU A 198 57.10 32.83 -24.00
N ASP A 199 56.80 33.88 -24.79
CA ASP A 199 55.42 34.38 -25.00
C ASP A 199 54.61 33.43 -25.86
N ALA A 200 55.16 32.87 -26.93
CA ALA A 200 54.53 31.84 -27.73
C ALA A 200 54.19 30.58 -26.89
N ALA A 201 55.14 30.09 -26.08
CA ALA A 201 54.92 28.96 -25.20
C ALA A 201 53.84 29.25 -24.12
N LYS A 202 53.82 30.47 -23.54
CA LYS A 202 52.77 30.90 -22.63
C LYS A 202 51.37 30.89 -23.24
N ASN A 203 51.24 31.44 -24.45
CA ASN A 203 49.98 31.49 -25.16
C ASN A 203 49.46 30.09 -25.52
N SER A 204 50.35 29.20 -25.96
CA SER A 204 50.04 27.80 -26.21
C SER A 204 49.58 27.07 -24.93
N ALA A 205 50.31 27.24 -23.82
CA ALA A 205 49.97 26.68 -22.54
C ALA A 205 48.63 27.20 -21.98
N GLN A 206 48.32 28.49 -22.18
CA GLN A 206 47.01 29.06 -21.82
C GLN A 206 45.89 28.47 -22.60
N LYS A 207 46.01 28.30 -23.90
CA LYS A 207 44.96 27.65 -24.76
C LYS A 207 44.74 26.21 -24.33
N THR A 208 45.81 25.44 -24.10
CA THR A 208 45.71 24.04 -23.62
C THR A 208 45.05 23.93 -22.26
N ASN A 209 45.41 24.83 -21.33
CA ASN A 209 44.80 24.84 -19.98
C ASN A 209 43.33 25.26 -20.04
N ALA A 210 42.95 26.19 -20.90
CA ALA A 210 41.56 26.60 -21.11
C ALA A 210 40.72 25.42 -21.66
N ALA A 211 41.24 24.72 -22.68
CA ALA A 211 40.58 23.53 -23.24
C ALA A 211 40.40 22.40 -22.19
N LYS A 212 41.43 22.15 -21.36
CA LYS A 212 41.32 21.18 -20.27
C LYS A 212 40.31 21.57 -19.21
N ARG A 213 40.24 22.85 -18.82
CA ARG A 213 39.25 23.35 -17.86
C ARG A 213 37.84 23.16 -18.41
N GLU A 214 37.60 23.46 -19.68
CA GLU A 214 36.30 23.30 -20.30
C GLU A 214 35.90 21.80 -20.36
N MET A 215 36.84 20.93 -20.75
CA MET A 215 36.58 19.47 -20.72
C MET A 215 36.24 18.95 -19.30
N HIS A 216 36.93 19.43 -18.25
CA HIS A 216 36.61 19.07 -16.88
C HIS A 216 35.24 19.59 -16.44
N ARG A 217 34.88 20.82 -16.87
CA ARG A 217 33.55 21.41 -16.59
C ARG A 217 32.44 20.64 -17.24
N GLN A 218 32.59 20.29 -18.51
CA GLN A 218 31.62 19.47 -19.26
C GLN A 218 31.44 18.11 -18.60
N ARG A 219 32.55 17.44 -18.24
CA ARG A 219 32.48 16.15 -17.56
C ARG A 219 31.77 16.21 -16.20
N GLN A 220 31.99 17.28 -15.43
CA GLN A 220 31.27 17.47 -14.17
C GLN A 220 29.78 17.72 -14.38
N SER A 221 29.40 18.50 -15.41
CA SER A 221 27.98 18.72 -15.77
C SER A 221 27.30 17.42 -16.15
N GLU A 222 27.90 16.63 -17.04
CA GLU A 222 27.36 15.32 -17.45
C GLU A 222 27.12 14.38 -16.25
N LEU A 223 28.11 14.28 -15.38
CA LEU A 223 28.00 13.42 -14.20
C LEU A 223 26.95 13.94 -13.19
N SER A 224 26.80 15.27 -13.09
CA SER A 224 25.78 15.89 -12.25
C SER A 224 24.37 15.64 -12.79
N GLU A 225 24.17 15.80 -14.09
CA GLU A 225 22.90 15.51 -14.77
C GLU A 225 22.52 14.03 -14.64
N LEU A 226 23.48 13.13 -14.86
CA LEU A 226 23.25 11.70 -14.70
C LEU A 226 22.86 11.35 -13.26
N LYS A 227 23.54 11.94 -12.27
CA LYS A 227 23.21 11.74 -10.86
C LYS A 227 21.79 12.21 -10.56
N GLN A 228 21.38 13.37 -11.04
CA GLN A 228 20.04 13.89 -10.84
C GLN A 228 18.97 13.01 -11.48
N GLN A 229 19.22 12.52 -12.70
CA GLN A 229 18.32 11.57 -13.38
C GLN A 229 18.18 10.24 -12.62
N LEU A 230 19.28 9.72 -12.06
CA LEU A 230 19.23 8.49 -11.26
C LEU A 230 18.50 8.72 -9.93
N GLN A 231 18.70 9.87 -9.29
CA GLN A 231 18.01 10.23 -8.05
C GLN A 231 16.50 10.41 -8.26
N SER A 232 16.06 10.97 -9.40
CA SER A 232 14.63 11.09 -9.71
C SER A 232 13.95 9.74 -9.94
N LYS A 233 14.71 8.71 -10.36
CA LYS A 233 14.22 7.33 -10.54
C LYS A 233 14.28 6.50 -9.25
N GLN A 234 15.04 6.95 -8.25
CA GLN A 234 15.09 6.28 -6.96
C GLN A 234 13.75 6.51 -6.25
N SER A 235 12.98 5.43 -6.05
CA SER A 235 11.76 5.51 -5.27
C SER A 235 12.12 5.97 -3.85
N ASN A 236 11.51 7.06 -3.41
CA ASN A 236 11.62 7.53 -2.04
C ASN A 236 10.84 6.56 -1.12
N SER A 237 11.44 5.44 -0.80
CA SER A 237 10.99 4.66 0.36
C SER A 237 11.40 5.44 1.60
N HIS A 238 10.59 6.43 1.97
CA HIS A 238 10.71 7.05 3.28
C HIS A 238 10.32 6.01 4.32
N THR A 239 11.31 5.33 4.85
CA THR A 239 11.14 4.57 6.09
C THR A 239 10.95 5.62 7.18
N LEU A 240 9.69 5.90 7.53
CA LEU A 240 9.37 6.71 8.70
C LEU A 240 9.85 5.92 9.92
N THR A 241 11.02 6.26 10.40
CA THR A 241 11.54 5.74 11.67
C THR A 241 10.99 6.63 12.78
N LEU A 242 9.82 6.28 13.29
CA LEU A 242 9.29 6.90 14.49
C LEU A 242 10.08 6.33 15.69
N SER A 243 10.99 7.10 16.24
CA SER A 243 11.66 6.77 17.49
C SER A 243 10.83 7.32 18.64
N PHE A 244 10.17 6.43 19.35
CA PHE A 244 9.52 6.78 20.60
C PHE A 244 10.52 6.59 21.75
N GLU A 245 10.81 7.63 22.51
CA GLU A 245 11.56 7.51 23.76
C GLU A 245 10.69 6.74 24.77
N SER A 246 10.97 5.47 24.91
CA SER A 246 10.28 4.64 25.92
C SER A 246 11.01 4.80 27.25
N HIS A 247 10.45 5.59 28.15
CA HIS A 247 10.76 5.49 29.59
C HIS A 247 10.24 4.16 30.09
N ARG A 248 11.08 3.14 30.09
CA ARG A 248 10.72 1.77 30.46
C ARG A 248 10.61 1.62 31.98
N GLN A 249 9.41 1.79 32.52
CA GLN A 249 9.01 1.10 33.73
C GLN A 249 8.28 -0.19 33.32
N LYS A 250 8.99 -1.31 33.30
CA LYS A 250 8.55 -2.59 32.70
C LYS A 250 7.35 -3.28 33.34
N ASN A 251 6.80 -2.81 34.46
CA ASN A 251 5.74 -3.49 35.22
C ASN A 251 4.45 -2.67 35.42
N GLN A 252 4.22 -1.64 34.62
CA GLN A 252 2.98 -0.90 34.76
C GLN A 252 1.87 -1.54 33.92
N ARG A 253 0.84 -2.05 34.61
CA ARG A 253 -0.37 -2.58 33.98
C ARG A 253 -1.21 -1.40 33.45
N LEU A 254 -1.55 -1.46 32.17
CA LEU A 254 -2.31 -0.43 31.46
C LEU A 254 -3.77 -0.81 31.26
N LEU A 255 -4.05 -2.12 31.08
CA LEU A 255 -5.38 -2.67 30.91
C LEU A 255 -5.50 -3.95 31.73
N HIS A 256 -6.66 -4.12 32.34
CA HIS A 256 -7.05 -5.34 33.04
C HIS A 256 -8.52 -5.62 32.79
N LEU A 257 -8.80 -6.76 32.20
CA LEU A 257 -10.14 -7.31 31.99
C LEU A 257 -10.26 -8.60 32.79
N GLN A 258 -11.29 -8.70 33.62
CA GLN A 258 -11.57 -9.91 34.41
C GLN A 258 -13.03 -10.32 34.21
N GLN A 259 -13.22 -11.48 33.60
CA GLN A 259 -14.53 -12.04 33.29
C GLN A 259 -15.44 -11.05 32.53
N CYS A 260 -14.88 -10.27 31.65
CA CYS A 260 -15.61 -9.25 30.90
C CYS A 260 -16.38 -9.89 29.73
N ALA A 261 -17.68 -9.65 29.68
CA ALA A 261 -18.54 -10.10 28.59
C ALA A 261 -18.87 -8.94 27.65
N LEU A 262 -18.81 -9.20 26.34
CA LEU A 262 -19.13 -8.22 25.31
C LEU A 262 -20.65 -8.09 25.10
N PRO A 263 -21.16 -6.89 24.79
CA PRO A 263 -22.58 -6.74 24.42
C PRO A 263 -22.94 -7.41 23.09
N TYR A 264 -21.94 -7.57 22.19
CA TYR A 264 -22.11 -8.19 20.88
C TYR A 264 -20.84 -8.95 20.51
N GLY A 265 -20.98 -10.12 19.87
CA GLY A 265 -19.87 -10.89 19.30
C GLY A 265 -19.54 -12.14 20.13
N ALA A 266 -18.40 -12.18 20.79
CA ALA A 266 -17.97 -13.36 21.54
C ALA A 266 -18.87 -13.57 22.79
N GLU A 267 -19.31 -14.81 23.00
CA GLU A 267 -20.15 -15.21 24.14
C GLU A 267 -19.32 -15.53 25.39
N GLU A 268 -18.05 -15.94 25.18
CA GLU A 268 -17.18 -16.30 26.29
C GLU A 268 -16.59 -15.08 27.00
N PRO A 269 -16.52 -15.08 28.35
CA PRO A 269 -15.93 -13.99 29.11
C PRO A 269 -14.44 -13.83 28.83
N ILE A 270 -14.01 -12.60 28.67
CA ILE A 270 -12.63 -12.24 28.33
C ILE A 270 -11.85 -11.93 29.61
N ASN A 271 -10.68 -12.56 29.73
CA ASN A 271 -9.66 -12.25 30.72
C ASN A 271 -8.39 -11.82 30.00
N TRP A 272 -7.95 -10.58 30.22
CA TRP A 272 -6.80 -10.05 29.50
C TRP A 272 -6.09 -8.96 30.29
N GLU A 273 -4.77 -8.98 30.24
CA GLU A 273 -3.92 -7.95 30.84
C GLU A 273 -2.94 -7.40 29.79
N VAL A 274 -2.73 -6.11 29.81
CA VAL A 274 -1.76 -5.42 28.93
C VAL A 274 -0.85 -4.55 29.78
N PHE A 275 0.44 -4.68 29.57
CA PHE A 275 1.48 -3.95 30.28
C PHE A 275 2.15 -2.91 29.38
N LEU A 276 2.85 -1.98 29.99
CA LEU A 276 3.57 -0.94 29.29
C LEU A 276 4.62 -1.51 28.32
N GLY A 277 4.50 -1.20 27.04
CA GLY A 277 5.38 -1.68 25.98
C GLY A 277 4.86 -2.89 25.22
N ASP A 278 3.76 -3.49 25.66
CA ASP A 278 3.11 -4.58 24.90
C ASP A 278 2.52 -4.09 23.60
N LYS A 279 2.58 -4.94 22.59
CA LYS A 279 1.93 -4.73 21.29
C LYS A 279 1.13 -5.99 20.95
N TRP A 280 -0.17 -5.86 20.84
CA TRP A 280 -1.08 -6.97 20.60
C TRP A 280 -1.78 -6.83 19.26
N ARG A 281 -1.94 -7.93 18.57
CA ARG A 281 -2.83 -8.08 17.40
C ARG A 281 -4.05 -8.87 17.85
N ILE A 282 -5.24 -8.31 17.60
CA ILE A 282 -6.51 -9.01 17.81
C ILE A 282 -6.95 -9.52 16.44
N ASP A 283 -7.06 -10.85 16.33
CA ASP A 283 -7.45 -11.53 15.09
C ASP A 283 -8.77 -12.30 15.30
N GLY A 284 -9.47 -12.61 14.23
CA GLY A 284 -10.71 -13.36 14.23
C GLY A 284 -11.63 -12.95 13.09
N ASP A 285 -12.64 -13.76 12.81
CA ASP A 285 -13.64 -13.54 11.75
C ASP A 285 -14.46 -12.26 11.97
N ASN A 286 -15.10 -11.79 10.90
CA ASN A 286 -16.01 -10.66 10.98
C ASN A 286 -17.22 -10.99 11.87
N GLY A 287 -17.78 -9.97 12.52
CA GLY A 287 -18.89 -10.14 13.47
C GLY A 287 -18.51 -10.73 14.85
N LYS A 288 -17.29 -11.20 15.07
CA LYS A 288 -16.85 -11.79 16.36
C LYS A 288 -16.57 -10.80 17.49
N GLY A 289 -16.85 -9.50 17.30
CA GLY A 289 -16.78 -8.52 18.37
C GLY A 289 -15.44 -7.82 18.55
N LYS A 290 -14.49 -7.89 17.60
CA LYS A 290 -13.19 -7.20 17.68
C LYS A 290 -13.34 -5.70 17.93
N SER A 291 -14.12 -5.02 17.10
CA SER A 291 -14.39 -3.57 17.24
C SER A 291 -15.22 -3.27 18.49
N THR A 292 -16.14 -4.17 18.88
CA THR A 292 -16.91 -4.07 20.11
C THR A 292 -16.00 -4.09 21.34
N LEU A 293 -15.01 -5.00 21.37
CA LEU A 293 -14.01 -5.06 22.44
C LEU A 293 -13.22 -3.75 22.57
N LEU A 294 -12.72 -3.21 21.43
CA LEU A 294 -11.98 -1.95 21.44
C LEU A 294 -12.83 -0.78 21.90
N LYS A 295 -14.09 -0.70 21.47
CA LYS A 295 -15.05 0.33 21.90
C LYS A 295 -15.41 0.21 23.39
N CYS A 296 -15.50 -1.01 23.93
CA CYS A 296 -15.68 -1.21 25.36
C CYS A 296 -14.44 -0.76 26.17
N ILE A 297 -13.23 -1.06 25.71
CA ILE A 297 -11.98 -0.62 26.33
C ILE A 297 -11.86 0.91 26.30
N PHE A 298 -12.26 1.53 25.18
CA PHE A 298 -12.23 2.97 24.98
C PHE A 298 -13.31 3.70 25.81
N GLY A 299 -14.42 3.00 26.14
CA GLY A 299 -15.52 3.54 26.93
C GLY A 299 -16.72 4.04 26.11
N GLU A 300 -16.76 3.83 24.80
CA GLU A 300 -17.95 4.09 23.95
C GLU A 300 -19.06 3.07 24.21
N LEU A 301 -18.70 1.84 24.54
CA LEU A 301 -19.63 0.77 24.91
C LEU A 301 -19.29 0.25 26.29
N THR A 302 -20.27 -0.35 26.95
CA THR A 302 -20.09 -0.96 28.28
C THR A 302 -20.06 -2.47 28.16
N PHE A 303 -19.16 -3.12 28.92
CA PHE A 303 -19.20 -4.56 29.10
C PHE A 303 -20.50 -4.96 29.81
N THR A 304 -21.11 -6.06 29.41
CA THR A 304 -22.35 -6.55 30.02
C THR A 304 -22.10 -7.24 31.37
N ALA A 305 -20.89 -7.71 31.60
CA ALA A 305 -20.47 -8.32 32.88
C ALA A 305 -18.96 -8.18 33.04
N GLY A 306 -18.47 -8.44 34.25
CA GLY A 306 -17.05 -8.45 34.61
C GLY A 306 -16.55 -7.15 35.21
N GLN A 307 -15.26 -7.09 35.48
CA GLN A 307 -14.57 -5.94 36.00
C GLN A 307 -13.44 -5.52 35.05
N TYR A 308 -13.32 -4.24 34.76
CA TYR A 308 -12.23 -3.75 33.94
C TYR A 308 -11.61 -2.47 34.51
N SER A 309 -10.35 -2.28 34.23
CA SER A 309 -9.67 -1.03 34.42
C SER A 309 -8.75 -0.75 33.22
N ALA A 310 -8.85 0.45 32.67
CA ALA A 310 -8.02 0.91 31.56
C ALA A 310 -7.43 2.27 31.90
N LYS A 311 -6.19 2.52 31.50
CA LYS A 311 -5.61 3.86 31.48
C LYS A 311 -6.16 4.65 30.31
N LYS A 312 -5.95 5.98 30.31
CA LYS A 312 -6.37 6.86 29.20
C LYS A 312 -5.84 6.29 27.89
N SER A 313 -6.73 5.99 26.97
CA SER A 313 -6.46 5.41 25.65
C SER A 313 -6.93 6.35 24.55
N LEU A 314 -6.36 6.19 23.35
CA LEU A 314 -6.83 6.80 22.11
C LEU A 314 -7.31 5.68 21.20
N TYR A 315 -8.45 5.85 20.57
CA TYR A 315 -9.01 4.90 19.62
C TYR A 315 -9.04 5.52 18.23
N VAL A 316 -8.41 4.85 17.28
CA VAL A 316 -8.46 5.23 15.87
C VAL A 316 -9.25 4.16 15.14
N ASP A 317 -10.39 4.55 14.60
CA ASP A 317 -11.23 3.68 13.78
C ASP A 317 -10.78 3.66 12.30
N GLN A 318 -11.44 2.83 11.51
CA GLN A 318 -11.14 2.69 10.08
C GLN A 318 -11.41 3.98 9.27
N HIS A 319 -12.24 4.87 9.78
CA HIS A 319 -12.62 6.14 9.14
C HIS A 319 -11.86 7.34 9.70
N PHE A 320 -10.91 7.10 10.62
CA PHE A 320 -10.16 8.18 11.29
C PHE A 320 -11.05 9.28 11.86
N SER A 321 -12.21 8.90 12.43
CA SER A 321 -13.24 9.83 12.89
C SER A 321 -12.77 10.80 13.99
N LEU A 322 -11.62 10.52 14.62
CA LEU A 322 -10.93 11.46 15.53
C LEU A 322 -10.37 12.70 14.81
N LEU A 323 -10.09 12.60 13.52
CA LEU A 323 -9.64 13.73 12.72
C LEU A 323 -10.87 14.39 12.13
N GLY A 324 -11.38 15.44 12.78
CA GLY A 324 -12.50 16.21 12.26
C GLY A 324 -12.20 16.70 10.83
N GLU A 325 -13.10 16.42 9.90
CA GLU A 325 -12.94 16.73 8.46
C GLU A 325 -12.75 18.22 8.13
N ALA A 326 -12.88 19.11 9.11
CA ALA A 326 -12.88 20.56 8.93
C ALA A 326 -11.76 21.32 9.65
N LEU A 327 -10.80 20.63 10.29
CA LEU A 327 -9.73 21.32 11.04
C LEU A 327 -8.47 21.51 10.16
N PRO A 328 -7.84 22.70 10.14
CA PRO A 328 -6.53 22.89 9.52
C PRO A 328 -5.49 21.99 10.16
N LEU A 329 -4.52 21.51 9.38
CA LEU A 329 -3.43 20.66 9.88
C LEU A 329 -2.68 21.23 11.09
N LEU A 330 -2.62 22.55 11.21
CA LEU A 330 -2.01 23.27 12.34
C LEU A 330 -2.78 23.13 13.66
N ASP A 331 -4.08 22.85 13.61
CA ASP A 331 -4.92 22.69 14.80
C ASP A 331 -5.01 21.24 15.28
N LEU A 332 -4.35 20.32 14.54
CA LEU A 332 -4.28 18.88 14.85
C LEU A 332 -2.97 18.48 15.57
N VAL A 333 -2.00 19.38 15.68
CA VAL A 333 -0.72 19.19 16.35
C VAL A 333 -0.67 19.96 17.66
#